data_c2a311794b9564ebebf65d9fc17e34e9
#
_entry.id   c2a311794b9564ebebf65d9fc17e34e9
#
_cell.length_a   1.000
_cell.length_b   1.000
_cell.length_c   1.000
_cell.angle_alpha   90.00
_cell.angle_beta   90.00
_cell.angle_gamma   90.00
#
_symmetry.space_group_name_H-M   'P 1'
#
loop_
_entity.id
_entity.type
_entity.pdbx_description
1 polymer ?
#
loop_
_entity_poly.entity_id
_entity_poly.type
_entity_poly.pdbx_seq_one_letter_code
_entity_poly.pdbx_strand_id
1 'polypeptide(L)'
;MTIQPDYVKEELLHELSESFCMHNQLPPDLFTRYRIKRGLRNADGTGVLVGASHLGNVHGYILNEGEREPIEGRLTYRGYNVYDLIHGLEQENRFGFEEIGYLLMCGKLPSRRQLAEFQHTIGLERALPDNFTEDMIMRAPSRDIMNKLASATLAPVSYTHLTLPTNS
;
A
#
# COMPACT_ATOMS: atom_id res chain seq x y z
N MET A 1 -12.32 12.46 -31.81
CA MET A 1 -12.41 11.03 -31.43
C MET A 1 -12.36 11.00 -29.91
N THR A 2 -13.52 11.04 -29.27
CA THR A 2 -13.65 11.12 -27.82
C THR A 2 -13.51 9.69 -27.30
N ILE A 3 -12.35 9.39 -26.68
CA ILE A 3 -12.12 8.10 -26.02
C ILE A 3 -13.12 8.04 -24.86
N GLN A 4 -13.96 7.02 -24.84
CA GLN A 4 -14.94 6.85 -23.77
C GLN A 4 -14.18 6.62 -22.43
N PRO A 5 -14.52 7.36 -21.38
CA PRO A 5 -13.79 7.28 -20.11
C PRO A 5 -13.79 5.88 -19.47
N ASP A 6 -14.81 5.07 -19.73
CA ASP A 6 -14.92 3.72 -19.17
C ASP A 6 -13.89 2.73 -19.74
N TYR A 7 -13.57 2.84 -21.03
CA TYR A 7 -12.59 1.93 -21.66
C TYR A 7 -11.17 2.12 -21.10
N VAL A 8 -10.76 3.38 -20.92
CA VAL A 8 -9.43 3.70 -20.36
C VAL A 8 -9.32 3.21 -18.89
N LYS A 9 -10.42 3.27 -18.15
CA LYS A 9 -10.49 2.79 -16.78
C LYS A 9 -10.33 1.27 -16.72
N GLU A 10 -11.02 0.52 -17.56
CA GLU A 10 -10.94 -0.95 -17.59
C GLU A 10 -9.54 -1.44 -18.00
N GLU A 11 -8.93 -0.80 -19.02
CA GLU A 11 -7.57 -1.15 -19.45
C GLU A 11 -6.54 -0.91 -18.35
N LEU A 12 -6.62 0.24 -17.66
CA LEU A 12 -5.73 0.55 -16.54
C LEU A 12 -5.93 -0.42 -15.38
N LEU A 13 -7.17 -0.76 -15.02
CA LEU A 13 -7.47 -1.72 -13.97
C LEU A 13 -6.92 -3.10 -14.29
N HIS A 14 -7.01 -3.53 -15.56
CA HIS A 14 -6.43 -4.78 -16.02
C HIS A 14 -4.91 -4.77 -15.89
N GLU A 15 -4.22 -3.72 -16.40
CA GLU A 15 -2.76 -3.56 -16.28
C GLU A 15 -2.31 -3.56 -14.80
N LEU A 16 -3.02 -2.85 -13.93
CA LEU A 16 -2.72 -2.79 -12.50
C LEU A 16 -2.89 -4.16 -11.83
N SER A 17 -3.97 -4.89 -12.17
CA SER A 17 -4.23 -6.23 -11.64
C SER A 17 -3.15 -7.23 -12.07
N GLU A 18 -2.78 -7.24 -13.34
CA GLU A 18 -1.70 -8.11 -13.84
C GLU A 18 -0.36 -7.78 -13.18
N SER A 19 -0.03 -6.48 -13.11
CA SER A 19 1.20 -6.02 -12.45
C SER A 19 1.22 -6.40 -10.96
N PHE A 20 0.11 -6.23 -10.26
CA PHE A 20 -0.03 -6.63 -8.87
C PHE A 20 0.17 -8.14 -8.70
N CYS A 21 -0.51 -8.95 -9.48
CA CYS A 21 -0.38 -10.41 -9.42
C CYS A 21 1.06 -10.86 -9.69
N MET A 22 1.70 -10.30 -10.71
CA MET A 22 3.07 -10.64 -11.09
C MET A 22 4.09 -10.32 -9.98
N HIS A 23 3.98 -9.15 -9.35
CA HIS A 23 4.98 -8.68 -8.38
C HIS A 23 4.70 -9.10 -6.93
N ASN A 24 3.56 -9.73 -6.65
CA ASN A 24 3.21 -10.17 -5.31
C ASN A 24 3.18 -11.70 -5.12
N GLN A 25 3.59 -12.46 -6.13
CA GLN A 25 3.76 -13.90 -5.99
C GLN A 25 5.02 -14.21 -5.14
N LEU A 26 4.84 -15.03 -4.12
CA LEU A 26 5.93 -15.51 -3.29
C LEU A 26 6.14 -17.01 -3.57
N PRO A 27 7.39 -17.45 -3.79
CA PRO A 27 7.70 -18.87 -3.93
C PRO A 27 7.20 -19.63 -2.69
N PRO A 28 6.47 -20.75 -2.86
CA PRO A 28 5.91 -21.52 -1.74
C PRO A 28 6.95 -22.06 -0.76
N ASP A 29 8.17 -22.30 -1.23
CA ASP A 29 9.28 -22.83 -0.43
C ASP A 29 9.88 -21.80 0.54
N LEU A 30 9.63 -20.50 0.35
CA LEU A 30 10.14 -19.45 1.24
C LEU A 30 9.81 -19.70 2.72
N PHE A 31 8.57 -20.10 3.00
CA PHE A 31 8.12 -20.30 4.38
C PHE A 31 8.85 -21.48 5.06
N THR A 32 9.15 -22.53 4.32
CA THR A 32 9.90 -23.70 4.80
C THR A 32 11.39 -23.39 4.88
N ARG A 33 11.95 -22.75 3.85
CA ARG A 33 13.38 -22.45 3.74
C ARG A 33 13.86 -21.52 4.84
N TYR A 34 13.08 -20.48 5.14
CA TYR A 34 13.44 -19.47 6.15
C TYR A 34 12.81 -19.72 7.52
N ARG A 35 12.10 -20.84 7.71
CA ARG A 35 11.41 -21.18 8.98
C ARG A 35 10.60 -20.00 9.52
N ILE A 36 9.81 -19.37 8.63
CA ILE A 36 9.02 -18.19 8.99
C ILE A 36 8.02 -18.57 10.09
N LYS A 37 8.13 -17.89 11.23
CA LYS A 37 7.26 -18.12 12.40
C LYS A 37 6.22 -17.02 12.50
N ARG A 38 5.08 -17.36 13.10
CA ARG A 38 4.09 -16.38 13.54
C ARG A 38 4.38 -16.03 14.99
N GLY A 39 4.89 -14.82 15.24
CA GLY A 39 5.25 -14.36 16.58
C GLY A 39 6.25 -13.22 16.54
N LEU A 40 6.54 -12.59 17.68
CA LEU A 40 7.25 -11.31 17.71
C LEU A 40 8.78 -11.44 17.84
N ARG A 41 9.31 -12.51 18.49
CA ARG A 41 10.76 -12.71 18.67
C ARG A 41 11.13 -14.17 18.79
N ASN A 42 12.37 -14.50 18.44
CA ASN A 42 13.02 -15.78 18.74
C ASN A 42 13.46 -15.84 20.22
N ALA A 43 13.74 -17.03 20.70
CA ALA A 43 14.20 -17.24 22.08
C ALA A 43 15.52 -16.52 22.42
N ASP A 44 16.39 -16.31 21.43
CA ASP A 44 17.64 -15.56 21.51
C ASP A 44 17.46 -14.03 21.44
N GLY A 45 16.22 -13.55 21.39
CA GLY A 45 15.88 -12.14 21.29
C GLY A 45 16.05 -11.53 19.91
N THR A 46 16.41 -12.30 18.87
CA THR A 46 16.44 -11.84 17.49
C THR A 46 15.02 -11.60 16.94
N GLY A 47 14.92 -10.78 15.89
CA GLY A 47 13.66 -10.58 15.19
C GLY A 47 13.17 -11.87 14.54
N VAL A 48 11.86 -12.08 14.52
CA VAL A 48 11.23 -13.23 13.87
C VAL A 48 10.79 -12.83 12.47
N LEU A 49 11.02 -13.69 11.49
CA LEU A 49 10.40 -13.57 10.18
C LEU A 49 8.92 -13.95 10.30
N VAL A 50 8.06 -12.96 10.40
CA VAL A 50 6.60 -13.13 10.53
C VAL A 50 5.88 -13.24 9.18
N GLY A 51 6.59 -12.95 8.10
CA GLY A 51 6.08 -13.04 6.73
C GLY A 51 7.19 -12.86 5.71
N ALA A 52 6.87 -13.13 4.45
CA ALA A 52 7.71 -12.81 3.31
C ALA A 52 6.96 -11.85 2.37
N SER A 53 7.63 -10.82 1.94
CA SER A 53 7.05 -9.78 1.10
C SER A 53 8.15 -9.15 0.23
N HIS A 54 7.77 -8.72 -0.98
CA HIS A 54 8.63 -7.89 -1.82
C HIS A 54 8.38 -6.39 -1.60
N LEU A 55 7.47 -6.02 -0.67
CA LEU A 55 7.04 -4.63 -0.48
C LEU A 55 8.08 -3.76 0.18
N GLY A 56 8.70 -4.25 1.25
CA GLY A 56 9.66 -3.46 2.00
C GLY A 56 10.62 -4.29 2.81
N ASN A 57 11.73 -3.66 3.18
CA ASN A 57 12.74 -4.26 4.04
C ASN A 57 13.25 -3.21 5.02
N VAL A 58 13.38 -3.61 6.28
CA VAL A 58 13.94 -2.78 7.36
C VAL A 58 15.22 -3.44 7.84
N HIS A 59 16.33 -2.71 7.78
CA HIS A 59 17.61 -3.13 8.30
C HIS A 59 18.05 -2.17 9.41
N GLY A 60 18.39 -2.67 10.58
CA GLY A 60 18.85 -1.87 11.71
C GLY A 60 20.00 -2.53 12.49
N TYR A 61 20.38 -3.76 12.09
CA TYR A 61 21.52 -4.47 12.65
C TYR A 61 22.02 -5.53 11.67
N ILE A 62 23.27 -5.95 11.83
CA ILE A 62 23.84 -7.13 11.18
C ILE A 62 24.18 -8.18 12.25
N LEU A 63 24.28 -9.42 11.82
CA LEU A 63 24.79 -10.52 12.67
C LEU A 63 26.22 -10.81 12.22
N ASN A 64 27.16 -10.52 13.12
CA ASN A 64 28.59 -10.81 12.92
C ASN A 64 29.02 -11.85 13.95
N GLU A 65 29.45 -13.01 13.49
CA GLU A 65 29.87 -14.15 14.34
C GLU A 65 28.86 -14.55 15.44
N GLY A 66 27.56 -14.30 15.21
CA GLY A 66 26.46 -14.57 16.14
C GLY A 66 26.14 -13.43 17.11
N GLU A 67 26.88 -12.33 17.07
CA GLU A 67 26.62 -11.11 17.81
C GLU A 67 25.88 -10.09 16.94
N ARG A 68 24.99 -9.30 17.56
CA ARG A 68 24.24 -8.24 16.87
C ARG A 68 25.03 -6.95 16.93
N GLU A 69 25.42 -6.47 15.78
CA GLU A 69 26.02 -5.14 15.62
C GLU A 69 24.95 -4.18 15.08
N PRO A 70 24.65 -3.08 15.81
CA PRO A 70 23.73 -2.06 15.31
C PRO A 70 24.33 -1.35 14.11
N ILE A 71 23.51 -1.13 13.09
CA ILE A 71 23.84 -0.33 11.93
C ILE A 71 22.84 0.82 11.78
N GLU A 72 23.18 1.79 10.94
CA GLU A 72 22.23 2.83 10.58
C GLU A 72 20.94 2.21 10.02
N GLY A 73 19.78 2.64 10.55
CA GLY A 73 18.48 2.15 10.13
C GLY A 73 18.21 2.45 8.67
N ARG A 74 17.88 1.41 7.89
CA ARG A 74 17.56 1.53 6.48
C ARG A 74 16.20 0.93 6.19
N LEU A 75 15.31 1.73 5.62
CA LEU A 75 14.01 1.30 5.10
C LEU A 75 14.03 1.37 3.57
N THR A 76 13.62 0.29 2.93
CA THR A 76 13.45 0.27 1.48
C THR A 76 12.02 -0.13 1.10
N TYR A 77 11.48 0.48 0.06
CA TYR A 77 10.24 0.09 -0.60
C TYR A 77 10.56 -0.44 -2.00
N ARG A 78 10.21 -1.69 -2.28
CA ARG A 78 10.52 -2.35 -3.57
C ARG A 78 11.99 -2.20 -4.00
N GLY A 79 12.91 -2.16 -3.03
CA GLY A 79 14.35 -1.97 -3.26
C GLY A 79 14.83 -0.52 -3.28
N TYR A 80 13.94 0.46 -3.40
CA TYR A 80 14.28 1.88 -3.34
C TYR A 80 14.43 2.33 -1.89
N ASN A 81 15.50 3.09 -1.58
CA ASN A 81 15.65 3.69 -0.27
C ASN A 81 14.59 4.79 -0.06
N VAL A 82 13.92 4.78 1.07
CA VAL A 82 12.87 5.77 1.39
C VAL A 82 13.41 7.19 1.39
N TYR A 83 14.64 7.41 1.85
CA TYR A 83 15.28 8.73 1.80
C TYR A 83 15.43 9.25 0.37
N ASP A 84 15.83 8.40 -0.57
CA ASP A 84 15.99 8.78 -1.98
C ASP A 84 14.62 9.14 -2.61
N LEU A 85 13.58 8.38 -2.25
CA LEU A 85 12.20 8.67 -2.69
C LEU A 85 11.72 10.01 -2.16
N ILE A 86 11.90 10.27 -0.86
CA ILE A 86 11.50 11.55 -0.23
C ILE A 86 12.26 12.71 -0.85
N HIS A 87 13.58 12.57 -0.98
CA HIS A 87 14.42 13.63 -1.55
C HIS A 87 14.02 13.99 -2.99
N GLY A 88 13.71 12.99 -3.81
CA GLY A 88 13.21 13.24 -5.16
C GLY A 88 11.89 14.00 -5.18
N LEU A 89 10.97 13.68 -4.27
CA LEU A 89 9.69 14.38 -4.13
C LEU A 89 9.86 15.82 -3.66
N GLU A 90 10.76 16.05 -2.70
CA GLU A 90 11.09 17.39 -2.18
C GLU A 90 11.72 18.27 -3.25
N GLN A 91 12.66 17.74 -4.02
CA GLN A 91 13.29 18.48 -5.13
C GLN A 91 12.28 18.94 -6.19
N GLU A 92 11.26 18.13 -6.47
CA GLU A 92 10.19 18.46 -7.41
C GLU A 92 9.02 19.21 -6.75
N ASN A 93 9.09 19.47 -5.44
CA ASN A 93 8.04 20.12 -4.63
C ASN A 93 6.64 19.52 -4.88
N ARG A 94 6.51 18.21 -4.80
CA ARG A 94 5.26 17.49 -5.06
C ARG A 94 4.96 16.43 -3.99
N PHE A 95 3.69 16.08 -3.87
CA PHE A 95 3.23 15.00 -3.01
C PHE A 95 3.48 13.65 -3.67
N GLY A 96 3.87 12.64 -2.88
CA GLY A 96 4.27 11.33 -3.36
C GLY A 96 3.29 10.19 -3.04
N PHE A 97 2.10 10.49 -2.48
CA PHE A 97 1.20 9.43 -2.01
C PHE A 97 0.86 8.43 -3.12
N GLU A 98 0.39 8.90 -4.26
CA GLU A 98 -0.02 8.04 -5.38
C GLU A 98 1.18 7.36 -6.04
N GLU A 99 2.33 8.03 -6.14
CA GLU A 99 3.54 7.46 -6.70
C GLU A 99 4.09 6.31 -5.85
N ILE A 100 4.14 6.52 -4.54
CA ILE A 100 4.56 5.48 -3.60
C ILE A 100 3.52 4.34 -3.56
N GLY A 101 2.24 4.66 -3.59
CA GLY A 101 1.16 3.68 -3.72
C GLY A 101 1.34 2.81 -4.97
N TYR A 102 1.57 3.43 -6.12
CA TYR A 102 1.85 2.73 -7.38
C TYR A 102 3.11 1.85 -7.27
N LEU A 103 4.22 2.39 -6.72
CA LEU A 103 5.44 1.62 -6.50
C LEU A 103 5.18 0.36 -5.66
N LEU A 104 4.48 0.49 -4.55
CA LEU A 104 4.19 -0.64 -3.66
C LEU A 104 3.30 -1.68 -4.34
N MET A 105 2.30 -1.26 -5.09
CA MET A 105 1.37 -2.16 -5.80
C MET A 105 2.02 -2.82 -7.02
N CYS A 106 2.65 -2.02 -7.88
CA CYS A 106 3.14 -2.44 -9.20
C CYS A 106 4.62 -2.82 -9.22
N GLY A 107 5.35 -2.65 -8.12
CA GLY A 107 6.75 -3.06 -7.98
C GLY A 107 7.79 -2.18 -8.69
N LYS A 108 7.36 -1.10 -9.35
CA LYS A 108 8.20 -0.15 -10.09
C LYS A 108 7.66 1.27 -9.96
N LEU A 109 8.52 2.26 -10.11
CA LEU A 109 8.09 3.66 -10.20
C LEU A 109 7.30 3.90 -11.51
N PRO A 110 6.21 4.67 -11.46
CA PRO A 110 5.44 4.99 -12.64
C PRO A 110 6.18 5.99 -13.54
N SER A 111 5.96 5.91 -14.83
CA SER A 111 6.25 7.03 -15.72
C SER A 111 5.29 8.20 -15.43
N ARG A 112 5.63 9.41 -15.91
CA ARG A 112 4.75 10.59 -15.71
C ARG A 112 3.33 10.35 -16.24
N ARG A 113 3.19 9.67 -17.39
CA ARG A 113 1.89 9.32 -17.96
C ARG A 113 1.14 8.35 -17.05
N GLN A 114 1.78 7.26 -16.63
CA GLN A 114 1.17 6.27 -15.74
C GLN A 114 0.75 6.88 -14.39
N LEU A 115 1.57 7.77 -13.83
CA LEU A 115 1.22 8.46 -12.60
C LEU A 115 -0.02 9.34 -12.78
N ALA A 116 -0.10 10.10 -13.87
CA ALA A 116 -1.25 10.96 -14.16
C ALA A 116 -2.53 10.15 -14.37
N GLU A 117 -2.47 9.04 -15.11
CA GLU A 117 -3.59 8.12 -15.33
C GLU A 117 -4.04 7.48 -14.01
N PHE A 118 -3.09 7.03 -13.19
CA PHE A 118 -3.36 6.45 -11.87
C PHE A 118 -4.01 7.46 -10.91
N GLN A 119 -3.46 8.68 -10.83
CA GLN A 119 -4.03 9.76 -10.02
C GLN A 119 -5.46 10.12 -10.46
N HIS A 120 -5.68 10.20 -11.78
CA HIS A 120 -7.02 10.47 -12.31
C HIS A 120 -8.00 9.36 -11.93
N THR A 121 -7.63 8.10 -12.13
CA THR A 121 -8.51 6.95 -11.84
C THR A 121 -8.85 6.86 -10.35
N ILE A 122 -7.84 6.96 -9.47
CA ILE A 122 -8.10 6.98 -8.02
C ILE A 122 -8.93 8.20 -7.62
N GLY A 123 -8.70 9.34 -8.29
CA GLY A 123 -9.46 10.57 -8.05
C GLY A 123 -10.96 10.40 -8.30
N LEU A 124 -11.34 9.63 -9.31
CA LEU A 124 -12.74 9.33 -9.62
C LEU A 124 -13.42 8.47 -8.54
N GLU A 125 -12.65 7.61 -7.86
CA GLU A 125 -13.16 6.73 -6.80
C GLU A 125 -13.21 7.41 -5.40
N ARG A 126 -12.81 8.69 -5.31
CA ARG A 126 -12.82 9.43 -4.04
C ARG A 126 -14.20 10.02 -3.68
N ALA A 127 -15.18 9.88 -4.55
CA ALA A 127 -16.53 10.33 -4.25
C ALA A 127 -17.09 9.59 -3.04
N LEU A 128 -17.57 10.34 -2.07
CA LEU A 128 -18.24 9.76 -0.91
C LEU A 128 -19.70 9.43 -1.27
N PRO A 129 -20.30 8.43 -0.61
CA PRO A 129 -21.72 8.15 -0.78
C PRO A 129 -22.61 9.37 -0.50
N ASP A 130 -23.75 9.43 -1.15
CA ASP A 130 -24.75 10.49 -0.91
C ASP A 130 -25.10 10.58 0.58
N ASN A 131 -25.24 11.80 1.07
CA ASN A 131 -25.54 12.12 2.48
C ASN A 131 -24.48 11.65 3.50
N PHE A 132 -23.30 11.18 3.07
CA PHE A 132 -22.26 10.70 3.98
C PHE A 132 -21.89 11.73 5.06
N THR A 133 -21.74 12.99 4.67
CA THR A 133 -21.42 14.08 5.61
C THR A 133 -22.51 14.25 6.67
N GLU A 134 -23.77 14.21 6.26
CA GLU A 134 -24.90 14.36 7.18
C GLU A 134 -25.03 13.17 8.12
N ASP A 135 -24.99 11.96 7.59
CA ASP A 135 -25.23 10.74 8.35
C ASP A 135 -24.06 10.35 9.24
N MET A 136 -22.84 10.47 8.73
CA MET A 136 -21.64 10.01 9.46
C MET A 136 -20.98 11.10 10.29
N ILE A 137 -21.11 12.38 9.93
CA ILE A 137 -20.43 13.47 10.62
C ILE A 137 -21.40 14.26 11.48
N MET A 138 -22.50 14.76 10.90
CA MET A 138 -23.40 15.67 11.59
C MET A 138 -24.36 14.96 12.54
N ARG A 139 -24.97 13.84 12.14
CA ARG A 139 -25.96 13.11 12.97
C ARG A 139 -25.37 12.25 14.07
N ALA A 140 -24.09 11.93 14.00
CA ALA A 140 -23.40 11.10 14.98
C ALA A 140 -22.15 11.81 15.55
N PRO A 141 -22.30 12.96 16.23
CA PRO A 141 -21.15 13.64 16.81
C PRO A 141 -20.49 12.79 17.90
N SER A 142 -19.15 12.84 17.96
CA SER A 142 -18.38 12.15 19.00
C SER A 142 -17.33 13.08 19.57
N ARG A 143 -17.08 12.98 20.88
CA ARG A 143 -15.95 13.66 21.53
C ARG A 143 -14.63 12.94 21.26
N ASP A 144 -14.69 11.66 20.91
CA ASP A 144 -13.53 10.85 20.50
C ASP A 144 -13.34 10.97 18.99
N ILE A 145 -12.47 11.89 18.59
CA ILE A 145 -12.18 12.19 17.18
C ILE A 145 -11.53 10.98 16.48
N MET A 146 -10.66 10.25 17.16
CA MET A 146 -9.98 9.10 16.55
C MET A 146 -10.94 7.94 16.26
N ASN A 147 -11.84 7.64 17.20
CA ASN A 147 -12.91 6.67 16.99
C ASN A 147 -13.83 7.09 15.84
N LYS A 148 -14.15 8.39 15.76
CA LYS A 148 -14.98 8.93 14.69
C LYS A 148 -14.32 8.82 13.33
N LEU A 149 -13.02 9.12 13.21
CA LEU A 149 -12.26 8.96 11.99
C LEU A 149 -12.21 7.48 11.56
N ALA A 150 -11.94 6.56 12.48
CA ALA A 150 -11.93 5.13 12.19
C ALA A 150 -13.31 4.66 11.68
N SER A 151 -14.38 5.04 12.34
CA SER A 151 -15.76 4.69 11.93
C SER A 151 -16.12 5.28 10.57
N ALA A 152 -15.76 6.55 10.32
CA ALA A 152 -16.00 7.23 9.06
C ALA A 152 -15.18 6.63 7.89
N THR A 153 -14.01 6.05 8.17
CA THR A 153 -13.20 5.34 7.16
C THR A 153 -13.78 3.96 6.84
N LEU A 154 -14.31 3.26 7.83
CA LEU A 154 -14.89 1.91 7.64
C LEU A 154 -16.26 1.94 6.96
N ALA A 155 -17.04 3.00 7.12
CA ALA A 155 -18.37 3.10 6.54
C ALA A 155 -18.38 3.02 4.99
N PRO A 156 -17.53 3.76 4.23
CA PRO A 156 -17.48 3.63 2.79
C PRO A 156 -17.09 2.23 2.29
N VAL A 157 -16.24 1.51 3.05
CA VAL A 157 -15.84 0.14 2.72
C VAL A 157 -17.05 -0.79 2.67
N SER A 158 -18.00 -0.62 3.58
CA SER A 158 -19.24 -1.41 3.60
C SER A 158 -20.10 -1.17 2.36
N TYR A 159 -20.15 0.05 1.84
CA TYR A 159 -20.87 0.38 0.60
C TYR A 159 -20.23 -0.27 -0.62
N THR A 160 -18.90 -0.25 -0.74
CA THR A 160 -18.20 -0.87 -1.86
C THR A 160 -18.36 -2.40 -1.89
N HIS A 161 -18.43 -3.05 -0.73
CA HIS A 161 -18.68 -4.49 -0.65
C HIS A 161 -20.10 -4.90 -1.03
N LEU A 162 -21.09 -4.03 -0.79
CA LEU A 162 -22.48 -4.29 -1.16
C LEU A 162 -22.75 -4.11 -2.66
N THR A 163 -21.93 -3.33 -3.35
CA THR A 163 -22.09 -3.02 -4.78
C THR A 163 -21.25 -3.89 -5.71
N LEU A 164 -20.32 -4.69 -5.17
CA LEU A 164 -19.60 -5.66 -5.99
C LEU A 164 -20.56 -6.77 -6.42
N PRO A 165 -20.71 -7.07 -7.73
CA PRO A 165 -21.50 -8.20 -8.17
C PRO A 165 -20.88 -9.47 -7.59
N THR A 166 -21.64 -10.17 -6.78
CA THR A 166 -21.30 -11.55 -6.37
C THR A 166 -21.44 -12.41 -7.61
N ASN A 167 -20.36 -12.59 -8.35
CA ASN A 167 -20.28 -13.61 -9.38
C ASN A 167 -20.25 -14.96 -8.64
N SER A 168 -21.44 -15.52 -8.48
CA SER A 168 -21.66 -16.93 -8.14
C SER A 168 -21.46 -17.80 -9.38
#